data_32b25cc6379f40f6cc20c94da563b6dc
#
_entry.id   32b25cc6379f40f6cc20c94da563b6dc
#
_cell.length_a   1.000
_cell.length_b   1.000
_cell.length_c   1.000
_cell.angle_alpha   90.00
_cell.angle_beta   90.00
_cell.angle_gamma   90.00
#
_symmetry.space_group_name_H-M   'P 1'
#
loop_
_entity.id
_entity.type
_entity.pdbx_description
1 polymer ?
#
loop_
_entity_poly.entity_id
_entity_poly.type
_entity_poly.pdbx_seq_one_letter_code
_entity_poly.pdbx_strand_id
1 'polypeptide(L)'
;MCAKMRRGALNQALLDRGLNKLALGHHYDDAVETLLMNLLFEGRIGCFQPVTYLDRMDVMQIRPLLYVEEKEVANAVNRLQLPTVENTCPADGGTRREEIKQLLQTLEKDYPGLRTKIFGAIRRYPLYGWDTETLQR
;
A
#
# COMPACT_ATOMS: atom_id res chain seq x y z
N MET A 1 1.68 -7.50 -16.17
CA MET A 1 1.45 -8.70 -15.33
C MET A 1 0.41 -8.37 -14.27
N CYS A 2 -0.66 -9.14 -14.15
CA CYS A 2 -1.71 -8.94 -13.14
C CYS A 2 -1.13 -9.01 -11.71
N ALA A 3 -1.62 -8.17 -10.80
CA ALA A 3 -1.18 -8.13 -9.39
C ALA A 3 -1.24 -9.50 -8.69
N LYS A 4 -2.24 -10.32 -9.04
CA LYS A 4 -2.39 -11.69 -8.52
C LYS A 4 -1.23 -12.60 -8.96
N MET A 5 -0.82 -12.52 -10.23
CA MET A 5 0.30 -13.32 -10.76
C MET A 5 1.63 -12.89 -10.16
N ARG A 6 1.85 -11.56 -10.03
CA ARG A 6 3.05 -11.00 -9.39
C ARG A 6 3.18 -11.49 -7.94
N ARG A 7 2.09 -11.48 -7.19
CA ARG A 7 2.06 -11.96 -5.80
C ARG A 7 2.38 -13.46 -5.73
N GLY A 8 1.80 -14.26 -6.61
CA GLY A 8 2.09 -15.69 -6.69
C GLY A 8 3.56 -15.98 -6.97
N ALA A 9 4.15 -15.29 -7.95
CA ALA A 9 5.56 -15.43 -8.30
C ALA A 9 6.51 -15.01 -7.16
N LEU A 10 6.20 -13.92 -6.47
CA LEU A 10 6.98 -13.45 -5.31
C LEU A 10 6.92 -14.45 -4.15
N ASN A 11 5.74 -14.96 -3.84
CA ASN A 11 5.57 -15.96 -2.79
C ASN A 11 6.32 -17.26 -3.12
N GLN A 12 6.25 -17.73 -4.36
CA GLN A 12 6.99 -18.91 -4.79
C GLN A 12 8.50 -18.70 -4.68
N ALA A 13 9.00 -17.58 -5.19
CA ALA A 13 10.43 -17.24 -5.10
C ALA A 13 10.94 -17.14 -3.65
N LEU A 14 10.07 -16.76 -2.72
CA LEU A 14 10.36 -16.69 -1.30
C LEU A 14 10.49 -18.10 -0.69
N LEU A 15 9.54 -18.98 -1.01
CA LEU A 15 9.57 -20.37 -0.55
C LEU A 15 10.77 -21.13 -1.10
N ASP A 16 11.10 -20.96 -2.38
CA ASP A 16 12.26 -21.58 -3.04
C ASP A 16 13.60 -21.21 -2.36
N ARG A 17 13.62 -20.07 -1.65
CA ARG A 17 14.77 -19.60 -0.90
C ARG A 17 14.72 -19.91 0.60
N GLY A 18 13.71 -20.62 1.08
CA GLY A 18 13.52 -20.93 2.50
C GLY A 18 13.25 -19.69 3.37
N LEU A 19 12.69 -18.63 2.77
CA LEU A 19 12.35 -17.38 3.47
C LEU A 19 10.88 -17.37 3.85
N ASN A 20 10.54 -16.73 4.95
CA ASN A 20 9.18 -16.68 5.49
C ASN A 20 8.63 -15.25 5.64
N LYS A 21 9.35 -14.23 5.20
CA LYS A 21 8.90 -12.83 5.25
C LYS A 21 9.05 -12.14 3.91
N LEU A 22 7.99 -11.47 3.48
CA LEU A 22 7.93 -10.66 2.27
C LEU A 22 7.68 -9.20 2.63
N ALA A 23 8.65 -8.32 2.38
CA ALA A 23 8.47 -6.88 2.50
C ALA A 23 7.86 -6.33 1.20
N LEU A 24 6.74 -5.63 1.31
CA LEU A 24 6.05 -4.96 0.21
C LEU A 24 6.26 -3.45 0.32
N GLY A 25 6.47 -2.79 -0.82
CA GLY A 25 6.75 -1.36 -0.92
C GLY A 25 5.54 -0.43 -0.75
N HIS A 26 4.41 -0.92 -0.21
CA HIS A 26 3.26 -0.05 0.05
C HIS A 26 3.64 1.04 1.04
N HIS A 27 3.25 2.27 0.72
CA HIS A 27 3.57 3.46 1.49
C HIS A 27 2.31 4.19 1.99
N TYR A 28 2.50 5.33 2.65
CA TYR A 28 1.46 6.14 3.27
C TYR A 28 0.30 6.48 2.32
N ASP A 29 0.63 6.98 1.12
CA ASP A 29 -0.38 7.38 0.14
C ASP A 29 -1.18 6.18 -0.37
N ASP A 30 -0.56 5.00 -0.52
CA ASP A 30 -1.27 3.76 -0.88
C ASP A 30 -2.38 3.40 0.11
N ALA A 31 -2.18 3.63 1.41
CA ALA A 31 -3.19 3.36 2.43
C ALA A 31 -4.38 4.32 2.31
N VAL A 32 -4.10 5.61 2.13
CA VAL A 32 -5.13 6.65 1.94
C VAL A 32 -5.94 6.37 0.67
N GLU A 33 -5.26 6.10 -0.43
CA GLU A 33 -5.90 5.78 -1.72
C GLU A 33 -6.74 4.50 -1.62
N THR A 34 -6.23 3.47 -0.98
CA THR A 34 -6.94 2.19 -0.84
C THR A 34 -8.20 2.34 0.00
N LEU A 35 -8.17 3.13 1.09
CA LEU A 35 -9.38 3.41 1.86
C LEU A 35 -10.44 4.10 1.00
N LEU A 36 -10.06 5.13 0.23
CA LEU A 36 -11.00 5.85 -0.62
C LEU A 36 -11.50 4.99 -1.79
N MET A 37 -10.66 4.17 -2.39
CA MET A 37 -11.07 3.22 -3.41
C MET A 37 -12.14 2.25 -2.87
N ASN A 38 -11.90 1.68 -1.70
CA ASN A 38 -12.87 0.79 -1.07
C ASN A 38 -14.17 1.51 -0.72
N LEU A 39 -14.08 2.73 -0.20
CA LEU A 39 -15.25 3.52 0.17
C LEU A 39 -16.10 3.92 -1.04
N LEU A 40 -15.46 4.45 -2.09
CA LEU A 40 -16.17 5.04 -3.24
C LEU A 40 -16.60 4.00 -4.28
N PHE A 41 -15.81 2.96 -4.50
CA PHE A 41 -16.08 1.98 -5.55
C PHE A 41 -16.66 0.67 -5.03
N GLU A 42 -16.34 0.30 -3.77
CA GLU A 42 -16.78 -0.98 -3.20
C GLU A 42 -17.83 -0.80 -2.09
N GLY A 43 -18.13 0.43 -1.69
CA GLY A 43 -19.10 0.73 -0.63
C GLY A 43 -18.73 0.14 0.73
N ARG A 44 -17.44 0.00 1.01
CA ARG A 44 -16.94 -0.58 2.27
C ARG A 44 -15.83 0.24 2.89
N ILE A 45 -15.76 0.23 4.22
CA ILE A 45 -14.65 0.82 4.98
C ILE A 45 -13.59 -0.26 5.16
N GLY A 46 -12.41 -0.08 4.56
CA GLY A 46 -11.33 -1.05 4.66
C GLY A 46 -10.05 -0.59 3.99
N CYS A 47 -8.94 -1.15 4.46
CA CYS A 47 -7.61 -0.96 3.89
C CYS A 47 -6.85 -2.29 3.98
N PHE A 48 -5.71 -2.40 3.30
CA PHE A 48 -4.80 -3.52 3.51
C PHE A 48 -4.18 -3.45 4.91
N GLN A 49 -3.83 -4.58 5.46
CA GLN A 49 -3.21 -4.65 6.79
C GLN A 49 -1.72 -4.27 6.72
N PRO A 50 -1.15 -3.63 7.76
CA PRO A 50 0.29 -3.40 7.90
C PRO A 50 1.11 -4.70 7.86
N VAL A 51 0.60 -5.73 8.52
CA VAL A 51 1.13 -7.08 8.54
C VAL A 51 0.03 -8.06 8.16
N THR A 52 0.32 -8.99 7.28
CA THR A 52 -0.61 -10.04 6.85
C THR A 52 0.09 -11.39 6.91
N TYR A 53 -0.47 -12.34 7.63
CA TYR A 53 0.01 -13.71 7.65
C TYR A 53 -0.77 -14.55 6.63
N LEU A 54 -0.05 -15.27 5.80
CA LEU A 54 -0.60 -16.18 4.78
C LEU A 54 -0.46 -17.61 5.27
N ASP A 55 -1.46 -18.09 6.01
CA ASP A 55 -1.45 -19.41 6.69
C ASP A 55 -1.07 -20.57 5.77
N ARG A 56 -1.60 -20.59 4.54
CA ARG A 56 -1.35 -21.68 3.59
C ARG A 56 0.10 -21.81 3.14
N MET A 57 0.88 -20.75 3.30
CA MET A 57 2.26 -20.66 2.81
C MET A 57 3.27 -20.43 3.94
N ASP A 58 2.80 -20.24 5.16
CA ASP A 58 3.63 -19.86 6.31
C ASP A 58 4.49 -18.62 6.00
N VAL A 59 3.89 -17.62 5.35
CA VAL A 59 4.57 -16.40 4.90
C VAL A 59 3.95 -15.18 5.57
N MET A 60 4.79 -14.35 6.16
CA MET A 60 4.41 -13.06 6.70
C MET A 60 4.69 -11.95 5.68
N GLN A 61 3.67 -11.22 5.27
CA GLN A 61 3.81 -10.01 4.46
C GLN A 61 3.86 -8.79 5.37
N ILE A 62 4.89 -7.97 5.25
CA ILE A 62 5.06 -6.73 6.01
C ILE A 62 5.15 -5.52 5.07
N ARG A 63 4.82 -4.33 5.57
CA ARG A 63 4.83 -3.07 4.80
C ARG A 63 5.65 -2.01 5.54
N PRO A 64 7.00 -2.08 5.47
CA PRO A 64 7.88 -1.24 6.28
C PRO A 64 7.77 0.25 5.97
N LEU A 65 7.34 0.61 4.73
CA LEU A 65 7.25 2.00 4.27
C LEU A 65 5.90 2.65 4.55
N LEU A 66 5.02 1.99 5.32
CA LEU A 66 3.63 2.43 5.52
C LEU A 66 3.47 3.84 6.10
N TYR A 67 4.46 4.32 6.83
CA TYR A 67 4.48 5.67 7.43
C TYR A 67 5.29 6.67 6.62
N VAL A 68 5.79 6.29 5.45
CA VAL A 68 6.61 7.13 4.57
C VAL A 68 5.74 7.61 3.42
N GLU A 69 5.75 8.92 3.13
CA GLU A 69 5.02 9.49 2.00
C GLU A 69 5.66 9.12 0.65
N GLU A 70 4.85 9.01 -0.41
CA GLU A 70 5.32 8.68 -1.77
C GLU A 70 6.46 9.60 -2.22
N LYS A 71 6.34 10.90 -1.93
CA LYS A 71 7.39 11.89 -2.28
C LYS A 71 8.74 11.62 -1.60
N GLU A 72 8.73 11.12 -0.35
CA GLU A 72 9.95 10.79 0.37
C GLU A 72 10.61 9.53 -0.21
N VAL A 73 9.80 8.54 -0.60
CA VAL A 73 10.28 7.35 -1.31
C VAL A 73 10.91 7.76 -2.65
N ALA A 74 10.23 8.59 -3.45
CA ALA A 74 10.75 9.08 -4.73
C ALA A 74 12.07 9.85 -4.55
N ASN A 75 12.14 10.73 -3.55
CA ASN A 75 13.37 11.47 -3.22
C ASN A 75 14.51 10.53 -2.81
N ALA A 76 14.23 9.49 -2.03
CA ALA A 76 15.23 8.51 -1.63
C ALA A 76 15.74 7.70 -2.83
N VAL A 77 14.87 7.27 -3.74
CA VAL A 77 15.23 6.59 -4.99
C VAL A 77 16.19 7.44 -5.80
N ASN A 78 15.86 8.72 -6.02
CA ASN A 78 16.69 9.63 -6.79
C ASN A 78 18.04 9.90 -6.11
N ARG A 79 18.04 10.17 -4.80
CA ARG A 79 19.27 10.46 -4.05
C ARG A 79 20.21 9.27 -3.98
N LEU A 80 19.67 8.06 -3.80
CA LEU A 80 20.44 6.84 -3.67
C LEU A 80 20.71 6.16 -5.02
N GLN A 81 20.23 6.73 -6.12
CA GLN A 81 20.36 6.18 -7.48
C GLN A 81 19.92 4.70 -7.55
N LEU A 82 18.80 4.39 -6.88
CA LEU A 82 18.27 3.04 -6.88
C LEU A 82 17.75 2.64 -8.27
N PRO A 83 17.98 1.40 -8.70
CA PRO A 83 17.47 0.94 -9.98
C PRO A 83 15.93 0.87 -9.94
N THR A 84 15.31 1.46 -10.94
CA THR A 84 13.85 1.41 -11.13
C THR A 84 13.52 0.71 -12.43
N VAL A 85 12.36 0.06 -12.47
CA VAL A 85 11.81 -0.56 -13.68
C VAL A 85 10.55 0.19 -14.05
N GLU A 86 10.47 0.66 -15.29
CA GLU A 86 9.27 1.28 -15.81
C GLU A 86 8.13 0.27 -15.88
N ASN A 87 6.94 0.72 -15.46
CA ASN A 87 5.75 -0.10 -15.57
C ASN A 87 5.22 -0.06 -17.00
N THR A 88 5.38 -1.16 -17.70
CA THR A 88 4.91 -1.33 -19.09
C THR A 88 3.46 -1.82 -19.20
N CYS A 89 2.70 -1.82 -18.09
CA CYS A 89 1.31 -2.28 -18.11
C CYS A 89 0.42 -1.29 -18.87
N PRO A 90 -0.30 -1.73 -19.95
CA PRO A 90 -1.19 -0.83 -20.71
C PRO A 90 -2.35 -0.25 -19.89
N ALA A 91 -2.67 -0.84 -18.74
CA ALA A 91 -3.70 -0.36 -17.81
C ALA A 91 -3.17 0.72 -16.83
N ASP A 92 -1.90 1.07 -16.90
CA ASP A 92 -1.29 2.11 -16.08
C ASP A 92 -1.64 3.49 -16.66
N GLY A 93 -2.17 4.38 -15.83
CA GLY A 93 -2.56 5.75 -16.23
C GLY A 93 -4.06 5.98 -16.45
N GLY A 94 -4.89 4.92 -16.53
CA GLY A 94 -6.36 5.01 -16.61
C GLY A 94 -7.05 4.21 -15.51
N THR A 95 -6.34 3.96 -14.41
CA THR A 95 -6.85 3.11 -13.33
C THR A 95 -7.68 3.94 -12.34
N ARG A 96 -8.63 3.26 -11.64
CA ARG A 96 -9.37 3.86 -10.51
C ARG A 96 -8.46 4.48 -9.45
N ARG A 97 -7.25 3.96 -9.31
CA ARG A 97 -6.23 4.52 -8.41
C ARG A 97 -5.78 5.91 -8.86
N GLU A 98 -5.57 6.11 -10.16
CA GLU A 98 -5.21 7.42 -10.71
C GLU A 98 -6.35 8.44 -10.53
N GLU A 99 -7.60 8.02 -10.71
CA GLU A 99 -8.77 8.86 -10.42
C GLU A 99 -8.78 9.33 -8.95
N ILE A 100 -8.48 8.42 -8.01
CA ILE A 100 -8.38 8.76 -6.58
C ILE A 100 -7.21 9.70 -6.29
N LYS A 101 -6.05 9.50 -6.92
CA LYS A 101 -4.91 10.42 -6.78
C LYS A 101 -5.29 11.85 -7.20
N GLN A 102 -5.95 11.99 -8.33
CA GLN A 102 -6.40 13.29 -8.85
C GLN A 102 -7.47 13.91 -7.94
N LEU A 103 -8.43 13.12 -7.47
CA LEU A 103 -9.43 13.56 -6.51
C LEU A 103 -8.78 14.07 -5.21
N LEU A 104 -7.83 13.32 -4.65
CA LEU A 104 -7.10 13.71 -3.45
C LEU A 104 -6.30 14.99 -3.67
N GLN A 105 -5.66 15.17 -4.82
CA GLN A 105 -4.94 16.40 -5.15
C GLN A 105 -5.87 17.62 -5.22
N THR A 106 -7.07 17.44 -5.75
CA THR A 106 -8.08 18.49 -5.81
C THR A 106 -8.59 18.84 -4.42
N LEU A 107 -8.99 17.84 -3.64
CA LEU A 107 -9.52 18.04 -2.30
C LEU A 107 -8.48 18.60 -1.32
N GLU A 108 -7.20 18.29 -1.49
CA GLU A 108 -6.13 18.80 -0.63
C GLU A 108 -5.98 20.34 -0.73
N LYS A 109 -6.37 20.93 -1.87
CA LYS A 109 -6.39 22.38 -2.06
C LYS A 109 -7.44 23.05 -1.18
N ASP A 110 -8.63 22.44 -1.09
CA ASP A 110 -9.77 22.95 -0.34
C ASP A 110 -9.69 22.56 1.15
N TYR A 111 -9.08 21.42 1.43
CA TYR A 111 -8.95 20.85 2.78
C TYR A 111 -7.49 20.50 3.09
N PRO A 112 -6.62 21.47 3.37
CA PRO A 112 -5.21 21.22 3.65
C PRO A 112 -5.00 20.21 4.78
N GLY A 113 -4.10 19.24 4.54
CA GLY A 113 -3.82 18.14 5.46
C GLY A 113 -4.86 17.02 5.43
N LEU A 114 -5.68 16.94 4.38
CA LEU A 114 -6.70 15.92 4.23
C LEU A 114 -6.11 14.50 4.29
N ARG A 115 -5.02 14.23 3.59
CA ARG A 115 -4.34 12.92 3.62
C ARG A 115 -3.92 12.53 5.03
N THR A 116 -3.36 13.48 5.78
CA THR A 116 -2.97 13.27 7.18
C THR A 116 -4.17 12.96 8.07
N LYS A 117 -5.30 13.63 7.84
CA LYS A 117 -6.55 13.38 8.58
C LYS A 117 -7.11 12.00 8.26
N ILE A 118 -7.12 11.60 6.99
CA ILE A 118 -7.59 10.27 6.56
C ILE A 118 -6.70 9.17 7.15
N PHE A 119 -5.39 9.28 7.03
CA PHE A 119 -4.46 8.30 7.60
C PHE A 119 -4.57 8.24 9.13
N GLY A 120 -4.71 9.40 9.77
CA GLY A 120 -4.97 9.49 11.21
C GLY A 120 -6.27 8.81 11.62
N ALA A 121 -7.32 8.86 10.79
CA ALA A 121 -8.57 8.15 11.05
C ALA A 121 -8.37 6.63 10.98
N ILE A 122 -7.64 6.12 9.97
CA ILE A 122 -7.30 4.70 9.86
C ILE A 122 -6.61 4.19 11.15
N ARG A 123 -5.72 5.01 11.73
CA ARG A 123 -4.96 4.65 12.94
C ARG A 123 -5.76 4.75 14.24
N ARG A 124 -6.61 5.78 14.38
CA ARG A 124 -7.37 6.04 15.61
C ARG A 124 -8.62 5.16 15.75
N TYR A 125 -9.21 4.79 14.63
CA TYR A 125 -10.33 3.86 14.55
C TYR A 125 -9.86 2.65 13.77
N PRO A 126 -9.10 1.77 14.40
CA PRO A 126 -8.32 0.79 13.68
C PRO A 126 -9.23 -0.12 12.86
N LEU A 127 -8.99 -0.11 11.57
CA LEU A 127 -9.54 -1.10 10.68
C LEU A 127 -8.93 -2.46 11.01
N TYR A 128 -9.60 -3.54 10.60
CA TYR A 128 -9.09 -4.88 10.85
C TYR A 128 -7.61 -5.01 10.49
N GLY A 129 -6.81 -5.45 11.45
CA GLY A 129 -5.36 -5.62 11.31
C GLY A 129 -4.52 -4.34 11.47
N TRP A 130 -5.12 -3.22 11.91
CA TRP A 130 -4.42 -1.96 12.19
C TRP A 130 -4.31 -1.64 13.69
N ASP A 131 -4.85 -2.51 14.53
CA ASP A 131 -4.71 -2.38 15.98
C ASP A 131 -3.27 -2.70 16.42
N THR A 132 -2.86 -2.09 17.52
CA THR A 132 -1.51 -2.24 18.06
C THR A 132 -1.23 -3.66 18.54
N GLU A 133 -2.24 -4.44 18.91
CA GLU A 133 -2.08 -5.82 19.34
C GLU A 133 -1.71 -6.74 18.16
N THR A 134 -2.26 -6.48 16.98
CA THR A 134 -1.93 -7.24 15.78
C THR A 134 -0.50 -6.97 15.30
N LEU A 135 0.04 -5.78 15.56
CA LEU A 135 1.38 -5.37 15.13
C LEU A 135 2.51 -5.91 16.04
N GLN A 136 2.18 -6.43 17.22
CA GLN A 136 3.15 -6.96 18.19
C GLN A 136 3.34 -8.47 18.10
N ARG A 137 2.62 -9.16 17.23
CA ARG A 137 2.76 -10.60 16.97
C ARG A 137 3.62 -10.84 15.75
#